data_5a3e536acd301e3c1efb2515793f54ed
#
_entry.id   5a3e536acd301e3c1efb2515793f54ed
#
_cell.length_a   1.000
_cell.length_b   1.000
_cell.length_c   1.000
_cell.angle_alpha   90.00
_cell.angle_beta   90.00
_cell.angle_gamma   90.00
#
_symmetry.space_group_name_H-M   'P 1'
#
loop_
_entity.id
_entity.type
_entity.pdbx_description
1 polymer ?
#
loop_
_entity_poly.entity_id
_entity_poly.type
_entity_poly.pdbx_seq_one_letter_code
_entity_poly.pdbx_strand_id
1 'polypeptide(L)'
;KSKVDFDFSVFDLQSQPSIVRMPPKLSSGTISHVSIPTKPDLIQPTPILEPTLTQPDSSNAKHLIPPFYVSKINEKEVKEVGQIKDTDKITEEKLSTFLQSFCRLPACFAHVLLKNPTKAPQFELSNGKKFKAFWTKYMLGKDSNERFFRFVAGTDRNYVLPQDLTPFVRRIVETHTSLEFLKGEDQFQEKFIDFIVMRCFYIMDSDLRGTVLLQHFRKMDLATAFYKAEKMEDVNDSQHIFNYQHFYVAFCKFWDLDNDSDGLINKDDLMKFNDNSISPIIVERFFNSNFFPLSTSKNESDQVDFNAFVYFLMSSEDKTNLTSINFWY
;
A
#
# COMPACT_ATOMS: atom_id res chain seq x y z
N LYS A 1 -4.25 -3.05 -22.22
CA LYS A 1 -4.11 -2.24 -21.00
C LYS A 1 -5.38 -2.46 -20.20
N SER A 2 -5.48 -3.55 -19.48
CA SER A 2 -6.44 -3.65 -18.40
C SER A 2 -5.80 -2.92 -17.22
N LYS A 3 -6.16 -1.65 -17.03
CA LYS A 3 -6.08 -1.05 -15.71
C LYS A 3 -6.91 -1.94 -14.80
N VAL A 4 -6.33 -2.47 -13.78
CA VAL A 4 -7.07 -2.94 -12.63
C VAL A 4 -7.46 -1.66 -11.92
N ASP A 5 -8.57 -1.06 -12.35
CA ASP A 5 -9.20 0.04 -11.63
C ASP A 5 -9.87 -0.62 -10.43
N PHE A 6 -9.24 -0.51 -9.25
CA PHE A 6 -9.87 -0.87 -8.00
C PHE A 6 -11.02 0.09 -7.76
N ASP A 7 -12.22 -0.45 -7.67
CA ASP A 7 -13.37 0.32 -7.24
C ASP A 7 -13.31 0.55 -5.72
N PHE A 8 -12.79 1.71 -5.34
CA PHE A 8 -12.77 2.18 -3.96
C PHE A 8 -13.99 3.03 -3.63
N SER A 9 -15.06 2.95 -4.42
CA SER A 9 -16.31 3.71 -4.21
C SER A 9 -16.91 3.48 -2.81
N VAL A 10 -16.56 2.39 -2.16
CA VAL A 10 -16.93 2.07 -0.79
C VAL A 10 -16.37 3.06 0.24
N PHE A 11 -15.26 3.70 -0.08
CA PHE A 11 -14.69 4.79 0.72
C PHE A 11 -15.20 6.16 0.26
N ASP A 12 -16.32 6.20 -0.50
CA ASP A 12 -16.88 7.45 -1.03
C ASP A 12 -17.48 8.30 0.09
N LEU A 13 -16.70 9.30 0.50
CA LEU A 13 -17.06 10.28 1.53
C LEU A 13 -18.04 11.35 1.03
N GLN A 14 -18.69 11.17 -0.15
CA GLN A 14 -19.62 12.18 -0.68
C GLN A 14 -20.88 12.38 0.16
N SER A 15 -21.09 11.56 1.19
CA SER A 15 -22.21 11.74 2.15
C SER A 15 -21.81 12.40 3.48
N GLN A 16 -20.54 12.79 3.69
CA GLN A 16 -20.15 13.46 4.91
C GLN A 16 -19.62 14.88 4.64
N PRO A 17 -20.11 15.88 5.41
CA PRO A 17 -19.67 17.27 5.23
C PRO A 17 -18.19 17.40 5.61
N SER A 18 -17.49 18.22 4.84
CA SER A 18 -16.10 18.63 4.96
C SER A 18 -15.62 18.81 6.42
N ILE A 19 -15.14 17.76 7.03
CA ILE A 19 -14.47 17.82 8.33
C ILE A 19 -13.06 17.27 8.14
N VAL A 20 -12.18 18.12 7.64
CA VAL A 20 -10.76 18.02 7.95
C VAL A 20 -10.62 18.49 9.40
N ARG A 21 -11.01 17.66 10.34
CA ARG A 21 -10.62 17.81 11.74
C ARG A 21 -9.64 16.71 12.06
N MET A 22 -8.46 17.13 12.49
CA MET A 22 -7.48 16.23 13.08
C MET A 22 -8.16 15.35 14.14
N PRO A 23 -7.81 14.05 14.22
CA PRO A 23 -8.30 13.21 15.30
C PRO A 23 -7.95 13.85 16.64
N PRO A 24 -8.80 13.66 17.66
CA PRO A 24 -8.48 14.11 19.00
C PRO A 24 -7.13 13.49 19.42
N LYS A 25 -6.29 14.30 20.04
CA LYS A 25 -5.03 13.83 20.63
C LYS A 25 -5.33 12.61 21.49
N LEU A 26 -4.63 11.53 21.28
CA LEU A 26 -4.60 10.35 22.16
C LEU A 26 -4.05 10.77 23.55
N SER A 27 -4.86 11.50 24.29
CA SER A 27 -4.62 11.73 25.72
C SER A 27 -5.60 10.84 26.49
N SER A 28 -5.08 10.04 27.40
CA SER A 28 -5.86 9.32 28.40
C SER A 28 -6.79 10.31 29.15
N GLY A 29 -8.05 10.41 28.71
CA GLY A 29 -9.01 11.31 29.34
C GLY A 29 -10.32 11.37 28.53
N THR A 30 -11.33 10.81 29.11
CA THR A 30 -12.79 10.97 28.94
C THR A 30 -13.26 11.75 27.72
N ILE A 31 -13.82 11.05 26.74
CA ILE A 31 -14.49 11.63 25.55
C ILE A 31 -15.90 12.08 25.95
N SER A 32 -16.13 13.39 25.85
CA SER A 32 -17.46 14.00 26.01
C SER A 32 -18.29 13.75 24.74
N HIS A 33 -19.52 13.29 24.90
CA HIS A 33 -20.50 13.06 23.86
C HIS A 33 -20.63 14.25 22.88
N VAL A 34 -20.40 14.02 21.60
CA VAL A 34 -20.78 14.92 20.52
C VAL A 34 -22.14 14.45 19.97
N SER A 35 -23.14 15.31 20.07
CA SER A 35 -24.53 15.07 19.64
C SER A 35 -24.59 14.92 18.11
N ILE A 36 -25.21 13.85 17.64
CA ILE A 36 -25.50 13.55 16.24
C ILE A 36 -26.74 14.35 15.81
N PRO A 37 -26.74 15.08 14.68
CA PRO A 37 -27.96 15.68 14.12
C PRO A 37 -28.84 14.62 13.48
N THR A 38 -30.13 14.76 13.73
CA THR A 38 -31.25 13.90 13.27
C THR A 38 -31.40 13.90 11.73
N LYS A 39 -31.84 12.74 11.20
CA LYS A 39 -32.14 12.38 9.81
C LYS A 39 -32.76 13.49 8.94
N PRO A 40 -32.40 13.59 7.67
CA PRO A 40 -33.27 14.12 6.63
C PRO A 40 -34.06 13.01 5.91
N ASP A 41 -35.22 13.42 5.38
CA ASP A 41 -36.33 12.65 4.87
C ASP A 41 -36.03 11.69 3.70
N LEU A 42 -36.83 10.61 3.65
CA LEU A 42 -36.86 9.60 2.58
C LEU A 42 -37.06 10.23 1.19
N ILE A 43 -36.10 10.04 0.32
CA ILE A 43 -36.25 10.24 -1.13
C ILE A 43 -36.65 8.89 -1.73
N GLN A 44 -37.81 8.88 -2.46
CA GLN A 44 -38.36 7.70 -3.12
C GLN A 44 -37.41 7.20 -4.24
N PRO A 45 -37.32 5.88 -4.48
CA PRO A 45 -36.45 5.33 -5.51
C PRO A 45 -37.01 5.61 -6.92
N THR A 46 -36.18 6.17 -7.76
CA THR A 46 -36.41 6.24 -9.22
C THR A 46 -36.30 4.85 -9.85
N PRO A 47 -37.06 4.54 -10.92
CA PRO A 47 -37.10 3.21 -11.53
C PRO A 47 -35.76 2.86 -12.18
N ILE A 48 -35.26 1.67 -11.86
CA ILE A 48 -34.05 1.07 -12.42
C ILE A 48 -34.35 0.72 -13.88
N LEU A 49 -33.68 1.39 -14.82
CA LEU A 49 -33.58 0.96 -16.21
C LEU A 49 -32.67 -0.29 -16.26
N GLU A 50 -33.23 -1.43 -16.67
CA GLU A 50 -32.47 -2.65 -16.92
C GLU A 50 -31.37 -2.40 -17.94
N PRO A 51 -30.10 -2.79 -17.68
CA PRO A 51 -29.05 -2.70 -18.67
C PRO A 51 -29.28 -3.77 -19.74
N THR A 52 -29.53 -3.31 -20.97
CA THR A 52 -29.56 -4.16 -22.17
C THR A 52 -28.17 -4.80 -22.34
N LEU A 53 -28.07 -6.11 -22.11
CA LEU A 53 -26.91 -6.92 -22.40
C LEU A 53 -26.64 -6.93 -23.91
N THR A 54 -25.81 -6.01 -24.39
CA THR A 54 -25.16 -6.14 -25.69
C THR A 54 -24.02 -7.16 -25.54
N GLN A 55 -24.16 -8.29 -26.24
CA GLN A 55 -23.09 -9.29 -26.30
C GLN A 55 -21.81 -8.63 -26.86
N PRO A 56 -20.63 -8.88 -26.26
CA PRO A 56 -19.37 -8.37 -26.82
C PRO A 56 -19.07 -9.09 -28.14
N ASP A 57 -18.84 -8.30 -29.18
CA ASP A 57 -18.39 -8.74 -30.50
C ASP A 57 -17.11 -9.61 -30.36
N SER A 58 -17.24 -10.88 -30.70
CA SER A 58 -16.17 -11.91 -30.56
C SER A 58 -15.06 -11.81 -31.63
N SER A 59 -14.98 -10.73 -32.39
CA SER A 59 -14.08 -10.66 -33.56
C SER A 59 -12.72 -9.97 -33.34
N ASN A 60 -12.41 -9.46 -32.13
CA ASN A 60 -11.15 -8.74 -31.86
C ASN A 60 -10.45 -9.08 -30.55
N ALA A 61 -10.63 -10.26 -30.01
CA ALA A 61 -9.74 -10.78 -28.96
C ALA A 61 -8.39 -11.17 -29.60
N LYS A 62 -7.60 -10.20 -30.02
CA LYS A 62 -6.15 -10.41 -30.16
C LYS A 62 -5.67 -10.79 -28.78
N HIS A 63 -5.29 -12.06 -28.58
CA HIS A 63 -4.51 -12.50 -27.47
C HIS A 63 -3.27 -11.60 -27.40
N LEU A 64 -3.34 -10.55 -26.60
CA LEU A 64 -2.19 -9.72 -26.27
C LEU A 64 -1.25 -10.62 -25.48
N ILE A 65 -0.30 -11.23 -26.21
CA ILE A 65 0.86 -11.85 -25.59
C ILE A 65 1.45 -10.77 -24.66
N PRO A 66 1.58 -11.02 -23.36
CA PRO A 66 2.17 -10.04 -22.45
C PRO A 66 3.49 -9.57 -23.02
N PRO A 67 3.76 -8.26 -23.07
CA PRO A 67 5.01 -7.77 -23.62
C PRO A 67 6.16 -8.45 -22.89
N PHE A 68 6.97 -9.20 -23.63
CA PHE A 68 8.22 -9.72 -23.10
C PHE A 68 9.04 -8.50 -22.65
N TYR A 69 9.43 -8.50 -21.39
CA TYR A 69 10.32 -7.47 -20.86
C TYR A 69 11.69 -7.66 -21.49
N VAL A 70 11.87 -7.07 -22.66
CA VAL A 70 13.16 -7.04 -23.32
C VAL A 70 14.04 -6.05 -22.58
N SER A 71 15.10 -6.54 -22.01
CA SER A 71 16.14 -5.75 -21.35
C SER A 71 16.76 -4.81 -22.38
N LYS A 72 16.41 -3.52 -22.32
CA LYS A 72 17.05 -2.47 -23.13
C LYS A 72 18.06 -1.74 -22.28
N ILE A 73 19.33 -1.89 -22.64
CA ILE A 73 20.42 -1.15 -22.00
C ILE A 73 20.36 0.29 -22.50
N ASN A 74 20.29 1.24 -21.56
CA ASN A 74 20.32 2.66 -21.86
C ASN A 74 21.79 3.12 -21.93
N GLU A 75 22.24 3.54 -23.14
CA GLU A 75 23.62 3.99 -23.35
C GLU A 75 24.02 5.19 -22.48
N LYS A 76 23.07 6.10 -22.21
CA LYS A 76 23.31 7.24 -21.32
C LYS A 76 23.58 6.75 -19.89
N GLU A 77 22.82 5.78 -19.41
CA GLU A 77 23.00 5.17 -18.10
C GLU A 77 24.38 4.50 -17.98
N VAL A 78 24.80 3.76 -19.01
CA VAL A 78 26.13 3.12 -19.06
C VAL A 78 27.24 4.17 -19.00
N LYS A 79 27.12 5.27 -19.75
CA LYS A 79 28.10 6.36 -19.74
C LYS A 79 28.21 7.01 -18.36
N GLU A 80 27.07 7.34 -17.74
CA GLU A 80 27.05 8.00 -16.42
C GLU A 80 27.61 7.09 -15.33
N VAL A 81 27.28 5.79 -15.34
CA VAL A 81 27.85 4.81 -14.41
C VAL A 81 29.37 4.67 -14.64
N GLY A 82 29.81 4.66 -15.91
CA GLY A 82 31.24 4.58 -16.27
C GLY A 82 32.05 5.78 -15.79
N GLN A 83 31.48 6.96 -15.72
CA GLN A 83 32.16 8.19 -15.26
C GLN A 83 32.39 8.21 -13.74
N ILE A 84 31.73 7.40 -12.95
CA ILE A 84 31.92 7.32 -11.51
C ILE A 84 33.29 6.70 -11.24
N LYS A 85 34.14 7.39 -10.50
CA LYS A 85 35.45 6.87 -10.08
C LYS A 85 35.29 5.91 -8.91
N ASP A 86 36.18 4.98 -8.74
CA ASP A 86 36.15 4.00 -7.65
C ASP A 86 36.28 4.64 -6.27
N THR A 87 36.96 5.79 -6.22
CA THR A 87 37.18 6.60 -5.01
C THR A 87 36.02 7.56 -4.69
N ASP A 88 35.07 7.72 -5.63
CA ASP A 88 33.97 8.66 -5.45
C ASP A 88 33.07 8.22 -4.30
N LYS A 89 32.61 9.21 -3.54
CA LYS A 89 31.53 9.03 -2.58
C LYS A 89 30.21 9.33 -3.29
N ILE A 90 29.27 8.40 -3.25
CA ILE A 90 27.92 8.61 -3.77
C ILE A 90 27.09 9.34 -2.72
N THR A 91 26.73 10.57 -3.03
CA THR A 91 25.86 11.40 -2.17
C THR A 91 24.40 11.06 -2.40
N GLU A 92 23.54 11.47 -1.46
CA GLU A 92 22.09 11.32 -1.57
C GLU A 92 21.55 12.00 -2.83
N GLU A 93 22.03 13.20 -3.16
CA GLU A 93 21.66 13.95 -4.36
C GLU A 93 22.00 13.20 -5.66
N LYS A 94 23.22 12.64 -5.72
CA LYS A 94 23.66 11.87 -6.89
C LYS A 94 22.82 10.61 -7.07
N LEU A 95 22.55 9.88 -5.99
CA LEU A 95 21.70 8.71 -6.02
C LEU A 95 20.24 9.06 -6.39
N SER A 96 19.69 10.15 -5.84
CA SER A 96 18.36 10.65 -6.18
C SER A 96 18.23 10.92 -7.68
N THR A 97 19.23 11.56 -8.28
CA THR A 97 19.27 11.80 -9.73
C THR A 97 19.25 10.49 -10.53
N PHE A 98 20.00 9.48 -10.12
CA PHE A 98 20.00 8.16 -10.76
C PHE A 98 18.64 7.46 -10.62
N LEU A 99 18.02 7.52 -9.44
CA LEU A 99 16.71 6.92 -9.19
C LEU A 99 15.63 7.53 -10.07
N GLN A 100 15.60 8.86 -10.19
CA GLN A 100 14.62 9.55 -11.03
C GLN A 100 14.88 9.34 -12.53
N SER A 101 16.13 9.52 -12.97
CA SER A 101 16.47 9.51 -14.39
C SER A 101 16.41 8.12 -15.02
N PHE A 102 16.87 7.10 -14.31
CA PHE A 102 17.02 5.75 -14.86
C PHE A 102 16.08 4.72 -14.30
N CYS A 103 15.64 4.88 -13.04
CA CYS A 103 14.76 3.90 -12.40
C CYS A 103 13.28 4.31 -12.42
N ARG A 104 12.97 5.60 -12.61
CA ARG A 104 11.63 6.18 -12.41
C ARG A 104 11.10 5.83 -11.01
N LEU A 105 11.96 6.05 -10.02
CA LEU A 105 11.65 5.87 -8.62
C LEU A 105 11.71 7.20 -7.87
N PRO A 106 11.05 7.32 -6.72
CA PRO A 106 11.11 8.50 -5.88
C PRO A 106 12.54 8.91 -5.52
N ALA A 107 12.83 10.20 -5.58
CA ALA A 107 14.12 10.76 -5.19
C ALA A 107 14.43 10.49 -3.71
N CYS A 108 13.38 10.57 -2.87
CA CYS A 108 13.48 10.37 -1.43
C CYS A 108 13.98 8.97 -1.03
N PHE A 109 13.90 7.97 -1.93
CA PHE A 109 14.42 6.62 -1.68
C PHE A 109 15.95 6.58 -1.54
N ALA A 110 16.67 7.56 -2.08
CA ALA A 110 18.11 7.65 -1.90
C ALA A 110 18.53 7.67 -0.42
N HIS A 111 17.73 8.33 0.42
CA HIS A 111 17.94 8.36 1.86
C HIS A 111 17.85 6.96 2.50
N VAL A 112 16.80 6.19 2.16
CA VAL A 112 16.60 4.83 2.65
C VAL A 112 17.76 3.93 2.26
N LEU A 113 18.16 4.02 0.98
CA LEU A 113 19.20 3.17 0.40
C LEU A 113 20.62 3.46 0.94
N LEU A 114 20.89 4.71 1.37
CA LEU A 114 22.19 5.10 1.92
C LEU A 114 22.26 4.93 3.45
N LYS A 115 21.15 5.11 4.17
CA LYS A 115 21.15 5.09 5.64
C LYS A 115 20.78 3.76 6.26
N ASN A 116 20.19 2.82 5.50
CA ASN A 116 19.76 1.52 6.04
C ASN A 116 20.63 0.35 5.54
N PRO A 117 21.94 0.31 5.89
CA PRO A 117 22.83 -0.77 5.48
C PRO A 117 22.49 -2.11 6.16
N THR A 118 21.66 -2.11 7.21
CA THR A 118 21.42 -3.29 8.06
C THR A 118 20.57 -4.37 7.41
N LYS A 119 19.73 -4.03 6.44
CA LYS A 119 18.90 -5.04 5.75
C LYS A 119 19.53 -5.62 4.48
N ALA A 120 20.55 -4.93 3.94
CA ALA A 120 21.32 -5.45 2.82
C ALA A 120 22.77 -4.91 2.92
N PRO A 121 23.65 -5.56 3.72
CA PRO A 121 25.07 -5.16 3.85
C PRO A 121 25.81 -5.17 2.51
N GLN A 122 25.18 -5.71 1.48
CA GLN A 122 25.67 -5.71 0.10
C GLN A 122 25.47 -4.37 -0.61
N PHE A 123 24.59 -3.48 -0.09
CA PHE A 123 24.29 -2.16 -0.65
C PHE A 123 25.15 -1.06 0.00
N GLU A 124 26.46 -1.21 0.03
CA GLU A 124 27.30 -0.03 0.27
C GLU A 124 27.31 0.88 -0.97
N LEU A 125 26.15 1.42 -1.30
CA LEU A 125 25.97 2.31 -2.43
C LEU A 125 26.72 3.64 -2.27
N SER A 126 27.19 3.94 -1.07
CA SER A 126 27.99 5.14 -0.79
C SER A 126 29.39 5.13 -1.40
N ASN A 127 29.92 3.94 -1.74
CA ASN A 127 31.25 3.77 -2.34
C ASN A 127 31.14 3.58 -3.86
N GLY A 128 31.86 4.39 -4.63
CA GLY A 128 31.77 4.39 -6.10
C GLY A 128 32.09 3.05 -6.75
N LYS A 129 33.09 2.31 -6.25
CA LYS A 129 33.41 0.98 -6.74
C LYS A 129 32.29 -0.02 -6.51
N LYS A 130 31.76 -0.04 -5.29
CA LYS A 130 30.65 -0.94 -4.91
C LYS A 130 29.35 -0.54 -5.64
N PHE A 131 29.08 0.76 -5.77
CA PHE A 131 27.96 1.28 -6.55
C PHE A 131 28.03 0.81 -8.01
N LYS A 132 29.16 0.98 -8.69
CA LYS A 132 29.32 0.53 -10.09
C LYS A 132 29.08 -0.97 -10.23
N ALA A 133 29.68 -1.76 -9.36
CA ALA A 133 29.52 -3.23 -9.38
C ALA A 133 28.05 -3.64 -9.20
N PHE A 134 27.38 -3.04 -8.21
CA PHE A 134 25.98 -3.28 -7.95
C PHE A 134 25.09 -2.85 -9.13
N TRP A 135 25.29 -1.62 -9.61
CA TRP A 135 24.46 -1.06 -10.68
C TRP A 135 24.61 -1.85 -11.98
N THR A 136 25.84 -2.19 -12.35
CA THR A 136 26.10 -2.99 -13.55
C THR A 136 25.47 -4.38 -13.47
N LYS A 137 25.53 -5.01 -12.31
CA LYS A 137 25.05 -6.39 -12.16
C LYS A 137 23.52 -6.48 -12.00
N TYR A 138 22.90 -5.54 -11.27
CA TYR A 138 21.51 -5.68 -10.84
C TYR A 138 20.55 -4.64 -11.43
N MET A 139 21.06 -3.52 -11.95
CA MET A 139 20.20 -2.41 -12.39
C MET A 139 20.22 -2.23 -13.91
N LEU A 140 21.37 -2.38 -14.59
CA LEU A 140 21.45 -2.17 -16.02
C LEU A 140 20.52 -3.10 -16.79
N GLY A 141 19.76 -2.51 -17.73
CA GLY A 141 18.83 -3.23 -18.58
C GLY A 141 17.57 -3.76 -17.89
N LYS A 142 17.35 -3.43 -16.62
CA LYS A 142 16.15 -3.83 -15.88
C LYS A 142 15.07 -2.78 -15.96
N ASP A 143 13.80 -3.22 -15.94
CA ASP A 143 12.65 -2.30 -15.84
C ASP A 143 12.53 -1.69 -14.44
N SER A 144 11.73 -0.63 -14.31
CA SER A 144 11.58 0.11 -13.05
C SER A 144 11.07 -0.78 -11.90
N ASN A 145 10.16 -1.72 -12.18
CA ASN A 145 9.63 -2.62 -11.16
C ASN A 145 10.67 -3.63 -10.71
N GLU A 146 11.52 -4.17 -11.63
CA GLU A 146 12.61 -5.06 -11.23
C GLU A 146 13.68 -4.33 -10.43
N ARG A 147 14.01 -3.09 -10.79
CA ARG A 147 14.94 -2.24 -10.03
C ARG A 147 14.41 -1.96 -8.63
N PHE A 148 13.12 -1.58 -8.51
CA PHE A 148 12.49 -1.35 -7.22
C PHE A 148 12.43 -2.62 -6.39
N PHE A 149 12.03 -3.73 -6.98
CA PHE A 149 12.03 -5.03 -6.32
C PHE A 149 13.41 -5.38 -5.74
N ARG A 150 14.49 -5.15 -6.51
CA ARG A 150 15.86 -5.41 -6.04
C ARG A 150 16.28 -4.51 -4.90
N PHE A 151 15.85 -3.26 -4.88
CA PHE A 151 16.11 -2.37 -3.76
C PHE A 151 15.38 -2.80 -2.49
N VAL A 152 14.17 -3.34 -2.61
CA VAL A 152 13.35 -3.78 -1.48
C VAL A 152 13.76 -5.18 -0.99
N ALA A 153 13.86 -6.15 -1.90
CA ALA A 153 14.16 -7.56 -1.58
C ALA A 153 15.65 -7.80 -1.26
N GLY A 154 16.52 -6.94 -1.78
CA GLY A 154 17.95 -7.20 -1.79
C GLY A 154 18.37 -8.08 -2.97
N THR A 155 19.65 -8.54 -2.94
CA THR A 155 20.24 -9.34 -4.02
C THR A 155 20.02 -10.84 -3.86
N ASP A 156 19.78 -11.31 -2.64
CA ASP A 156 19.81 -12.72 -2.26
C ASP A 156 18.42 -13.35 -2.17
N ARG A 157 17.39 -12.51 -2.14
CA ARG A 157 15.99 -12.96 -2.06
C ARG A 157 15.26 -12.71 -3.37
N ASN A 158 14.30 -13.58 -3.65
CA ASN A 158 13.37 -13.46 -4.78
C ASN A 158 11.94 -13.13 -4.33
N TYR A 159 11.77 -12.75 -3.07
CA TYR A 159 10.51 -12.33 -2.48
C TYR A 159 10.70 -11.11 -1.57
N VAL A 160 9.63 -10.39 -1.33
CA VAL A 160 9.52 -9.22 -0.45
C VAL A 160 8.53 -9.51 0.65
N LEU A 161 8.87 -9.11 1.86
CA LEU A 161 8.02 -9.12 3.05
C LEU A 161 7.49 -7.70 3.34
N PRO A 162 6.40 -7.54 4.10
CA PRO A 162 5.87 -6.23 4.46
C PRO A 162 6.90 -5.29 5.08
N GLN A 163 7.68 -5.79 6.03
CA GLN A 163 8.72 -5.02 6.70
C GLN A 163 9.83 -4.53 5.76
N ASP A 164 9.99 -5.15 4.59
CA ASP A 164 10.97 -4.68 3.61
C ASP A 164 10.47 -3.45 2.84
N LEU A 165 9.15 -3.35 2.64
CA LEU A 165 8.52 -2.22 1.95
C LEU A 165 8.33 -1.01 2.88
N THR A 166 8.12 -1.25 4.17
CA THR A 166 7.85 -0.23 5.20
C THR A 166 8.80 0.98 5.16
N PRO A 167 10.13 0.84 5.04
CA PRO A 167 11.03 2.00 5.01
C PRO A 167 10.80 2.94 3.81
N PHE A 168 10.40 2.39 2.68
CA PHE A 168 10.12 3.15 1.46
C PHE A 168 8.78 3.89 1.56
N VAL A 169 7.75 3.24 2.10
CA VAL A 169 6.46 3.86 2.41
C VAL A 169 6.66 4.98 3.42
N ARG A 170 7.34 4.69 4.52
CA ARG A 170 7.66 5.67 5.58
C ARG A 170 8.29 6.93 4.99
N ARG A 171 9.29 6.75 4.12
CA ARG A 171 9.99 7.89 3.55
C ARG A 171 9.11 8.80 2.72
N ILE A 172 8.17 8.24 1.95
CA ILE A 172 7.16 9.06 1.23
C ILE A 172 6.27 9.79 2.23
N VAL A 173 5.73 9.10 3.22
CA VAL A 173 4.84 9.71 4.23
C VAL A 173 5.52 10.85 4.98
N GLU A 174 6.78 10.70 5.37
CA GLU A 174 7.56 11.73 6.06
C GLU A 174 7.92 12.94 5.20
N THR A 175 8.03 12.76 3.88
CA THR A 175 8.54 13.83 2.99
C THR A 175 7.48 14.48 2.13
N HIS A 176 6.29 13.87 2.01
CA HIS A 176 5.22 14.39 1.17
C HIS A 176 4.56 15.61 1.81
N THR A 177 4.46 16.71 1.03
CA THR A 177 3.93 17.98 1.52
C THR A 177 2.49 17.91 2.00
N SER A 178 1.62 17.18 1.29
CA SER A 178 0.21 17.04 1.69
C SER A 178 -0.01 16.21 2.97
N LEU A 179 1.03 15.53 3.46
CA LEU A 179 1.00 14.71 4.69
C LEU A 179 1.74 15.38 5.86
N GLU A 180 2.12 16.66 5.71
CA GLU A 180 2.87 17.38 6.74
C GLU A 180 2.12 17.48 8.08
N PHE A 181 0.79 17.46 8.04
CA PHE A 181 -0.06 17.47 9.25
C PHE A 181 0.09 16.22 10.13
N LEU A 182 0.66 15.13 9.61
CA LEU A 182 0.97 13.90 10.38
C LEU A 182 2.25 14.03 11.21
N LYS A 183 3.06 15.07 10.98
CA LYS A 183 4.30 15.28 11.74
C LYS A 183 3.98 15.60 13.20
N GLY A 184 4.57 14.82 14.09
CA GLY A 184 4.36 14.95 15.54
C GLY A 184 3.28 14.03 16.12
N GLU A 185 2.56 13.30 15.29
CA GLU A 185 1.58 12.29 15.68
C GLU A 185 2.11 10.88 15.33
N ASP A 186 3.22 10.48 15.96
CA ASP A 186 4.01 9.31 15.57
C ASP A 186 3.18 8.02 15.50
N GLN A 187 2.31 7.78 16.48
CA GLN A 187 1.48 6.56 16.51
C GLN A 187 0.49 6.52 15.34
N PHE A 188 -0.10 7.66 15.01
CA PHE A 188 -1.04 7.76 13.91
C PHE A 188 -0.34 7.63 12.55
N GLN A 189 0.85 8.21 12.44
CA GLN A 189 1.70 8.06 11.25
C GLN A 189 2.10 6.60 11.03
N GLU A 190 2.46 5.86 12.11
CA GLU A 190 2.77 4.43 12.02
C GLU A 190 1.58 3.62 11.51
N LYS A 191 0.37 3.86 12.02
CA LYS A 191 -0.84 3.18 11.55
C LYS A 191 -1.14 3.48 10.08
N PHE A 192 -0.88 4.71 9.63
CA PHE A 192 -1.03 5.06 8.22
C PHE A 192 0.00 4.34 7.33
N ILE A 193 1.25 4.24 7.77
CA ILE A 193 2.30 3.47 7.08
C ILE A 193 1.90 2.01 6.99
N ASP A 194 1.46 1.40 8.10
CA ASP A 194 0.99 0.02 8.13
C ASP A 194 -0.17 -0.20 7.16
N PHE A 195 -1.17 0.70 7.15
CA PHE A 195 -2.29 0.64 6.23
C PHE A 195 -1.85 0.63 4.75
N ILE A 196 -0.91 1.49 4.37
CA ILE A 196 -0.39 1.54 2.99
C ILE A 196 0.32 0.23 2.63
N VAL A 197 1.14 -0.29 3.54
CA VAL A 197 1.86 -1.56 3.34
C VAL A 197 0.87 -2.71 3.19
N MET A 198 -0.13 -2.80 4.09
CA MET A 198 -1.19 -3.82 4.02
C MET A 198 -1.97 -3.73 2.71
N ARG A 199 -2.31 -2.53 2.27
CA ARG A 199 -3.00 -2.28 1.01
C ARG A 199 -2.19 -2.74 -0.20
N CYS A 200 -0.87 -2.46 -0.21
CA CYS A 200 0.02 -2.97 -1.24
C CYS A 200 0.03 -4.50 -1.28
N PHE A 201 0.12 -5.14 -0.12
CA PHE A 201 0.13 -6.59 -0.03
C PHE A 201 -1.21 -7.20 -0.40
N TYR A 202 -2.33 -6.64 0.05
CA TYR A 202 -3.67 -7.07 -0.36
C TYR A 202 -3.83 -7.11 -1.89
N ILE A 203 -3.31 -6.10 -2.58
CA ILE A 203 -3.40 -6.02 -4.04
C ILE A 203 -2.45 -7.01 -4.73
N MET A 204 -1.26 -7.24 -4.16
CA MET A 204 -0.20 -8.02 -4.80
C MET A 204 -0.21 -9.51 -4.44
N ASP A 205 -0.55 -9.84 -3.20
CA ASP A 205 -0.49 -11.19 -2.64
C ASP A 205 -1.86 -11.87 -2.67
N SER A 206 -2.36 -12.17 -3.86
CA SER A 206 -3.65 -12.82 -4.02
C SER A 206 -3.75 -14.20 -3.36
N ASP A 207 -2.63 -14.87 -3.16
CA ASP A 207 -2.55 -16.20 -2.56
C ASP A 207 -2.42 -16.16 -1.03
N LEU A 208 -2.37 -14.96 -0.42
CA LEU A 208 -2.28 -14.72 1.02
C LEU A 208 -1.08 -15.43 1.69
N ARG A 209 0.07 -15.43 1.01
CA ARG A 209 1.31 -16.08 1.48
C ARG A 209 2.15 -15.19 2.40
N GLY A 210 1.80 -13.90 2.51
CA GLY A 210 2.60 -12.89 3.22
C GLY A 210 3.89 -12.50 2.49
N THR A 211 4.03 -12.92 1.22
CA THR A 211 5.22 -12.65 0.41
C THR A 211 4.83 -12.29 -1.02
N VAL A 212 5.52 -11.32 -1.58
CA VAL A 212 5.30 -10.90 -2.96
C VAL A 212 6.54 -11.08 -3.82
N LEU A 213 6.34 -11.45 -5.08
CA LEU A 213 7.37 -11.72 -6.06
C LEU A 213 7.47 -10.55 -7.07
N LEU A 214 8.55 -10.52 -7.87
CA LEU A 214 8.73 -9.52 -8.92
C LEU A 214 7.54 -9.43 -9.90
N GLN A 215 6.92 -10.56 -10.24
CA GLN A 215 5.74 -10.57 -11.12
C GLN A 215 4.57 -9.76 -10.55
N HIS A 216 4.42 -9.74 -9.22
CA HIS A 216 3.37 -8.99 -8.54
C HIS A 216 3.67 -7.48 -8.58
N PHE A 217 4.92 -7.06 -8.39
CA PHE A 217 5.36 -5.67 -8.60
C PHE A 217 5.06 -5.18 -10.02
N ARG A 218 5.31 -6.02 -11.04
CA ARG A 218 5.03 -5.69 -12.43
C ARG A 218 3.53 -5.64 -12.72
N LYS A 219 2.74 -6.56 -12.17
CA LYS A 219 1.27 -6.60 -12.35
C LYS A 219 0.62 -5.33 -11.80
N MET A 220 1.04 -4.88 -10.62
CA MET A 220 0.55 -3.66 -9.98
C MET A 220 1.20 -2.38 -10.55
N ASP A 221 2.33 -2.50 -11.24
CA ASP A 221 3.21 -1.38 -11.62
C ASP A 221 3.60 -0.51 -10.41
N LEU A 222 4.07 -1.19 -9.36
CA LEU A 222 4.34 -0.58 -8.06
C LEU A 222 5.35 0.57 -8.14
N ALA A 223 6.39 0.44 -8.97
CA ALA A 223 7.37 1.50 -9.19
C ALA A 223 6.73 2.80 -9.67
N THR A 224 5.82 2.71 -10.65
CA THR A 224 5.10 3.88 -11.16
C THR A 224 4.14 4.45 -10.11
N ALA A 225 3.48 3.60 -9.31
CA ALA A 225 2.59 4.04 -8.25
C ALA A 225 3.36 4.90 -7.21
N PHE A 226 4.52 4.43 -6.77
CA PHE A 226 5.35 5.18 -5.83
C PHE A 226 5.95 6.46 -6.43
N TYR A 227 6.41 6.40 -7.69
CA TYR A 227 6.93 7.57 -8.39
C TYR A 227 5.87 8.66 -8.56
N LYS A 228 4.63 8.27 -8.86
CA LYS A 228 3.50 9.21 -8.94
C LYS A 228 3.18 9.81 -7.57
N ALA A 229 3.17 8.99 -6.51
CA ALA A 229 2.90 9.47 -5.16
C ALA A 229 3.84 10.63 -4.77
N GLU A 230 5.14 10.53 -5.05
CA GLU A 230 6.10 11.62 -4.76
C GLU A 230 5.82 12.91 -5.57
N LYS A 231 5.20 12.78 -6.77
CA LYS A 231 4.99 13.90 -7.69
C LYS A 231 3.63 14.56 -7.59
N MET A 232 2.69 13.94 -6.90
CA MET A 232 1.36 14.49 -6.70
C MET A 232 1.42 15.69 -5.74
N GLU A 233 0.56 16.66 -5.95
CA GLU A 233 0.40 17.79 -5.01
C GLU A 233 -0.37 17.34 -3.77
N ASP A 234 -1.44 16.56 -3.96
CA ASP A 234 -2.21 15.93 -2.88
C ASP A 234 -2.40 14.43 -3.14
N VAL A 235 -2.05 13.61 -2.16
CA VAL A 235 -2.23 12.16 -2.22
C VAL A 235 -3.71 11.74 -2.23
N ASN A 236 -4.62 12.65 -1.88
CA ASN A 236 -6.06 12.42 -1.85
C ASN A 236 -6.76 12.71 -3.19
N ASP A 237 -6.08 13.35 -4.16
CA ASP A 237 -6.66 13.71 -5.46
C ASP A 237 -7.01 12.51 -6.34
N SER A 238 -6.59 11.32 -5.97
CA SER A 238 -6.85 10.10 -6.73
C SER A 238 -7.11 8.92 -5.82
N GLN A 239 -7.70 7.86 -6.38
CA GLN A 239 -7.82 6.55 -5.71
C GLN A 239 -6.46 5.85 -5.60
N HIS A 240 -5.47 6.54 -5.10
CA HIS A 240 -4.10 6.05 -4.97
C HIS A 240 -3.91 5.26 -3.67
N ILE A 241 -2.91 4.36 -3.66
CA ILE A 241 -2.58 3.56 -2.47
C ILE A 241 -2.21 4.42 -1.24
N PHE A 242 -1.75 5.64 -1.44
CA PHE A 242 -1.41 6.62 -0.40
C PHE A 242 -2.59 7.51 0.03
N ASN A 243 -3.81 7.25 -0.42
CA ASN A 243 -4.96 8.07 -0.06
C ASN A 243 -5.23 8.01 1.46
N TYR A 244 -5.04 9.17 2.11
CA TYR A 244 -5.21 9.30 3.56
C TYR A 244 -6.68 9.17 3.99
N GLN A 245 -7.63 9.61 3.16
CA GLN A 245 -9.04 9.53 3.51
C GLN A 245 -9.50 8.07 3.66
N HIS A 246 -9.01 7.18 2.80
CA HIS A 246 -9.28 5.75 2.91
C HIS A 246 -8.73 5.14 4.21
N PHE A 247 -7.51 5.54 4.58
CA PHE A 247 -6.94 5.15 5.87
C PHE A 247 -7.79 5.65 7.03
N TYR A 248 -8.18 6.93 7.00
CA TYR A 248 -8.94 7.54 8.08
C TYR A 248 -10.28 6.84 8.33
N VAL A 249 -10.99 6.46 7.26
CA VAL A 249 -12.23 5.68 7.37
C VAL A 249 -11.97 4.31 8.01
N ALA A 250 -10.93 3.59 7.56
CA ALA A 250 -10.58 2.30 8.13
C ALA A 250 -10.18 2.42 9.61
N PHE A 251 -9.42 3.46 9.94
CA PHE A 251 -8.99 3.74 11.31
C PHE A 251 -10.16 4.06 12.23
N CYS A 252 -11.10 4.92 11.81
CA CYS A 252 -12.29 5.21 12.59
C CYS A 252 -13.16 3.97 12.83
N LYS A 253 -13.38 3.15 11.78
CA LYS A 253 -14.14 1.90 11.94
C LYS A 253 -13.48 0.92 12.89
N PHE A 254 -12.15 0.84 12.90
CA PHE A 254 -11.41 0.01 13.86
C PHE A 254 -11.60 0.54 15.27
N TRP A 255 -11.41 1.85 15.47
CA TRP A 255 -11.50 2.51 16.76
C TRP A 255 -12.91 2.45 17.38
N ASP A 256 -13.96 2.51 16.54
CA ASP A 256 -15.34 2.36 16.98
C ASP A 256 -15.63 0.95 17.52
N LEU A 257 -14.86 -0.05 17.13
CA LEU A 257 -14.98 -1.43 17.60
C LEU A 257 -14.10 -1.72 18.81
N ASP A 258 -12.91 -1.11 18.89
CA ASP A 258 -11.95 -1.25 19.97
C ASP A 258 -12.38 -0.44 21.21
N ASN A 259 -13.37 -0.97 21.96
CA ASN A 259 -13.99 -0.24 23.06
C ASN A 259 -13.11 -0.08 24.30
N ASP A 260 -12.20 -1.02 24.54
CA ASP A 260 -11.28 -0.99 25.68
C ASP A 260 -9.93 -0.34 25.33
N SER A 261 -9.75 0.05 24.06
CA SER A 261 -8.59 0.77 23.55
C SER A 261 -7.27 0.00 23.77
N ASP A 262 -7.32 -1.33 23.68
CA ASP A 262 -6.14 -2.19 23.78
C ASP A 262 -5.42 -2.35 22.42
N GLY A 263 -6.01 -1.82 21.34
CA GLY A 263 -5.49 -1.90 19.97
C GLY A 263 -5.80 -3.22 19.27
N LEU A 264 -6.69 -4.03 19.83
CA LEU A 264 -7.13 -5.32 19.33
C LEU A 264 -8.67 -5.38 19.23
N ILE A 265 -9.19 -6.21 18.36
CA ILE A 265 -10.61 -6.48 18.21
C ILE A 265 -10.85 -7.97 18.46
N ASN A 266 -11.75 -8.29 19.38
CA ASN A 266 -12.24 -9.64 19.62
C ASN A 266 -13.51 -9.97 18.79
N LYS A 267 -14.04 -11.20 18.92
CA LYS A 267 -15.24 -11.63 18.19
C LYS A 267 -16.47 -10.80 18.52
N ASP A 268 -16.67 -10.46 19.81
CA ASP A 268 -17.83 -9.70 20.27
C ASP A 268 -17.77 -8.25 19.76
N ASP A 269 -16.57 -7.67 19.66
CA ASP A 269 -16.38 -6.35 19.08
C ASP A 269 -16.66 -6.35 17.58
N LEU A 270 -16.14 -7.35 16.84
CA LEU A 270 -16.39 -7.45 15.41
C LEU A 270 -17.86 -7.69 15.09
N MET A 271 -18.63 -8.36 15.96
CA MET A 271 -20.08 -8.53 15.80
C MET A 271 -20.83 -7.20 15.75
N LYS A 272 -20.26 -6.12 16.32
CA LYS A 272 -20.86 -4.77 16.32
C LYS A 272 -20.63 -4.02 15.00
N PHE A 273 -19.81 -4.56 14.10
CA PHE A 273 -19.45 -3.93 12.83
C PHE A 273 -20.70 -3.61 11.99
N ASN A 274 -20.75 -2.37 11.45
CA ASN A 274 -21.86 -1.85 10.66
C ASN A 274 -23.24 -2.11 11.33
N ASP A 275 -23.40 -1.68 12.58
CA ASP A 275 -24.65 -1.80 13.34
C ASP A 275 -25.14 -3.26 13.50
N ASN A 276 -24.23 -4.16 13.80
CA ASN A 276 -24.48 -5.61 13.97
C ASN A 276 -25.00 -6.31 12.68
N SER A 277 -24.64 -5.80 11.52
CA SER A 277 -25.09 -6.36 10.24
C SER A 277 -24.31 -7.60 9.80
N ILE A 278 -23.19 -7.92 10.48
CA ILE A 278 -22.34 -9.05 10.14
C ILE A 278 -22.89 -10.37 10.69
N SER A 279 -22.82 -11.43 9.90
CA SER A 279 -23.23 -12.77 10.34
C SER A 279 -22.22 -13.39 11.29
N PRO A 280 -22.66 -14.07 12.38
CA PRO A 280 -21.76 -14.82 13.28
C PRO A 280 -20.86 -15.82 12.53
N ILE A 281 -21.36 -16.45 11.47
CA ILE A 281 -20.57 -17.40 10.65
C ILE A 281 -19.38 -16.70 9.99
N ILE A 282 -19.55 -15.46 9.55
CA ILE A 282 -18.48 -14.66 8.93
C ILE A 282 -17.44 -14.30 9.99
N VAL A 283 -17.87 -13.90 11.19
CA VAL A 283 -16.98 -13.60 12.30
C VAL A 283 -16.16 -14.84 12.71
N GLU A 284 -16.83 -15.99 12.92
CA GLU A 284 -16.15 -17.25 13.23
C GLU A 284 -15.14 -17.63 12.15
N ARG A 285 -15.51 -17.49 10.87
CA ARG A 285 -14.61 -17.80 9.75
C ARG A 285 -13.40 -16.87 9.74
N PHE A 286 -13.60 -15.58 9.98
CA PHE A 286 -12.52 -14.60 10.03
C PHE A 286 -11.50 -14.96 11.12
N PHE A 287 -11.94 -15.22 12.35
CA PHE A 287 -11.04 -15.56 13.46
C PHE A 287 -10.39 -16.94 13.34
N ASN A 288 -11.10 -17.91 12.72
CA ASN A 288 -10.56 -19.24 12.47
C ASN A 288 -9.67 -19.33 11.24
N SER A 289 -9.61 -18.27 10.41
CA SER A 289 -8.76 -18.25 9.24
C SER A 289 -7.28 -18.16 9.64
N ASN A 290 -6.46 -19.03 9.06
CA ASN A 290 -5.01 -18.97 9.21
C ASN A 290 -4.36 -17.90 8.30
N PHE A 291 -5.16 -17.00 7.75
CA PHE A 291 -4.78 -16.05 6.69
C PHE A 291 -4.23 -14.71 7.19
N PHE A 292 -3.65 -14.67 8.38
CA PHE A 292 -2.98 -13.45 8.86
C PHE A 292 -1.47 -13.55 8.72
N PRO A 293 -0.92 -13.55 7.48
CA PRO A 293 0.53 -13.64 7.29
C PRO A 293 1.24 -12.41 7.84
N LEU A 294 0.47 -11.35 8.17
CA LEU A 294 0.97 -10.01 8.49
C LEU A 294 0.60 -9.55 9.90
N SER A 295 -0.26 -10.30 10.61
CA SER A 295 -0.55 -10.02 12.01
C SER A 295 0.63 -10.49 12.88
N THR A 296 1.12 -9.59 13.71
CA THR A 296 2.18 -9.88 14.69
C THR A 296 1.64 -10.64 15.89
N SER A 297 0.33 -10.67 16.07
CA SER A 297 -0.33 -11.30 17.21
C SER A 297 -1.11 -12.55 16.79
N LYS A 298 -0.39 -13.66 16.50
CA LYS A 298 -0.95 -14.98 16.78
C LYS A 298 -0.86 -15.20 18.31
N ASN A 299 -1.63 -14.43 19.04
CA ASN A 299 -1.86 -14.74 20.43
C ASN A 299 -2.88 -15.88 20.49
N GLU A 300 -2.76 -16.74 21.50
CA GLU A 300 -3.73 -17.79 21.84
C GLU A 300 -5.13 -17.22 22.17
N SER A 301 -5.28 -15.90 22.15
CA SER A 301 -6.53 -15.16 22.30
C SER A 301 -7.14 -14.88 20.93
N ASP A 302 -8.44 -15.13 20.79
CA ASP A 302 -9.29 -14.80 19.63
C ASP A 302 -9.37 -13.26 19.42
N GLN A 303 -8.24 -12.62 19.11
CA GLN A 303 -8.11 -11.17 18.91
C GLN A 303 -7.29 -10.87 17.65
N VAL A 304 -7.63 -9.78 16.99
CA VAL A 304 -6.97 -9.32 15.75
C VAL A 304 -6.55 -7.85 15.86
N ASP A 305 -5.40 -7.53 15.27
CA ASP A 305 -4.87 -6.18 15.21
C ASP A 305 -5.45 -5.36 14.05
N PHE A 306 -5.04 -4.09 13.97
CA PHE A 306 -5.44 -3.19 12.90
C PHE A 306 -5.09 -3.73 11.51
N ASN A 307 -3.97 -4.42 11.34
CA ASN A 307 -3.54 -4.94 10.05
C ASN A 307 -4.47 -6.04 9.54
N ALA A 308 -4.86 -6.96 10.42
CA ALA A 308 -5.84 -7.99 10.12
C ALA A 308 -7.22 -7.39 9.81
N PHE A 309 -7.63 -6.36 10.57
CA PHE A 309 -8.88 -5.64 10.32
C PHE A 309 -8.89 -4.94 8.95
N VAL A 310 -7.78 -4.34 8.52
CA VAL A 310 -7.67 -3.75 7.17
C VAL A 310 -7.91 -4.80 6.09
N TYR A 311 -7.35 -6.00 6.22
CA TYR A 311 -7.62 -7.11 5.29
C TYR A 311 -9.09 -7.53 5.31
N PHE A 312 -9.68 -7.67 6.50
CA PHE A 312 -11.11 -7.94 6.65
C PHE A 312 -11.96 -6.88 5.92
N LEU A 313 -11.69 -5.61 6.18
CA LEU A 313 -12.43 -4.50 5.60
C LEU A 313 -12.33 -4.50 4.06
N MET A 314 -11.13 -4.61 3.52
CA MET A 314 -10.91 -4.65 2.07
C MET A 314 -11.57 -5.89 1.43
N SER A 315 -11.49 -7.06 2.08
CA SER A 315 -12.07 -8.29 1.56
C SER A 315 -13.59 -8.33 1.65
N SER A 316 -14.19 -7.62 2.60
CA SER A 316 -15.65 -7.53 2.73
C SER A 316 -16.27 -6.62 1.68
N GLU A 317 -15.52 -5.63 1.20
CA GLU A 317 -15.99 -4.60 0.27
C GLU A 317 -15.67 -4.96 -1.19
N ASP A 318 -14.46 -5.36 -1.51
CA ASP A 318 -14.05 -5.73 -2.88
C ASP A 318 -14.27 -7.22 -3.16
N LYS A 319 -15.51 -7.59 -3.47
CA LYS A 319 -15.92 -8.97 -3.72
C LYS A 319 -15.46 -9.53 -5.09
N THR A 320 -14.90 -8.71 -5.93
CA THR A 320 -14.44 -9.09 -7.29
C THR A 320 -12.96 -9.42 -7.35
N ASN A 321 -12.21 -9.02 -6.34
CA ASN A 321 -10.77 -9.26 -6.26
C ASN A 321 -10.47 -10.73 -5.91
N LEU A 322 -9.45 -11.29 -6.57
CA LEU A 322 -9.00 -12.65 -6.28
C LEU A 322 -8.52 -12.81 -4.82
N THR A 323 -7.91 -11.80 -4.25
CA THR A 323 -7.50 -11.79 -2.83
C THR A 323 -8.71 -11.92 -1.92
N SER A 324 -9.80 -11.18 -2.18
CA SER A 324 -11.04 -11.31 -1.43
C SER A 324 -11.64 -12.70 -1.56
N ILE A 325 -11.69 -13.23 -2.79
CA ILE A 325 -12.20 -14.59 -3.02
C ILE A 325 -11.39 -15.59 -2.21
N ASN A 326 -10.06 -15.55 -2.30
CA ASN A 326 -9.18 -16.47 -1.57
C ASN A 326 -9.23 -16.26 -0.05
N PHE A 327 -9.54 -15.05 0.40
CA PHE A 327 -9.72 -14.74 1.83
C PHE A 327 -10.99 -15.39 2.40
N TRP A 328 -12.06 -15.45 1.60
CA TRP A 328 -13.35 -15.97 2.05
C TRP A 328 -13.59 -17.47 1.69
N TYR A 329 -12.83 -18.05 0.77
CA TYR A 329 -12.99 -19.45 0.30
C TYR A 329 -11.77 -20.31 0.52
#